data_a41247f05f1cbf7b5cdde14c1fe123fc
#
_entry.id   a41247f05f1cbf7b5cdde14c1fe123fc
#
_cell.length_a   1.000
_cell.length_b   1.000
_cell.length_c   1.000
_cell.angle_alpha   90.00
_cell.angle_beta   90.00
_cell.angle_gamma   90.00
#
_symmetry.space_group_name_H-M   'P 1'
#
loop_
_entity.id
_entity.type
_entity.pdbx_description
1 polymer ?
#
loop_
_entity_poly.entity_id
_entity_poly.type
_entity_poly.pdbx_seq_one_letter_code
_entity_poly.pdbx_strand_id
1 'polypeptide(L)'
;MRLGNHEREAMDLRTTPVHLGLGSTAKPVEGFTWDPEVLRAYSAAVAADGAEGRTVMVFDGEGPGDHEECHPAGDELVVCLGGSVTVTRDTDGVPEHVRLGPGEATVNPAGVWHVVDMDGPATILAITAGLGTEHRPRTGTRPADRVGTPGPRETP
;
A
#
# COMPACT_ATOMS: atom_id res chain seq x y z
N MET A 1 10.86 46.12 7.55
CA MET A 1 11.32 44.75 7.32
C MET A 1 10.13 43.91 6.88
N ARG A 2 9.98 43.62 5.56
CA ARG A 2 8.89 42.78 5.07
C ARG A 2 9.29 41.34 5.32
N LEU A 3 8.55 40.67 6.21
CA LEU A 3 8.60 39.22 6.31
C LEU A 3 8.03 38.67 5.01
N GLY A 4 8.89 38.16 4.15
CA GLY A 4 8.47 37.46 2.94
C GLY A 4 7.58 36.30 3.32
N ASN A 5 6.34 36.29 2.83
CA ASN A 5 5.45 35.13 2.90
C ASN A 5 6.10 34.05 2.00
N HIS A 6 6.89 33.16 2.58
CA HIS A 6 7.29 31.93 1.89
C HIS A 6 6.08 31.00 1.93
N GLU A 7 5.22 31.10 0.92
CA GLU A 7 4.25 30.05 0.61
C GLU A 7 5.04 28.79 0.31
N ARG A 8 4.96 27.80 1.17
CA ARG A 8 5.46 26.45 0.85
C ARG A 8 4.44 25.78 -0.07
N GLU A 9 4.91 25.32 -1.20
CA GLU A 9 4.06 24.56 -2.12
C GLU A 9 3.63 23.23 -1.46
N ALA A 10 2.37 22.84 -1.73
CA ALA A 10 1.89 21.51 -1.36
C ALA A 10 2.61 20.44 -2.18
N MET A 11 2.90 19.32 -1.57
CA MET A 11 3.47 18.16 -2.26
C MET A 11 2.36 17.15 -2.63
N ASP A 12 2.52 16.44 -3.73
CA ASP A 12 1.66 15.34 -4.11
C ASP A 12 2.29 14.02 -3.65
N LEU A 13 1.62 13.31 -2.75
CA LEU A 13 2.09 12.02 -2.21
C LEU A 13 2.16 10.90 -3.26
N ARG A 14 1.63 11.10 -4.47
CA ARG A 14 1.78 10.17 -5.59
C ARG A 14 3.18 10.19 -6.20
N THR A 15 3.80 11.37 -6.16
CA THR A 15 5.11 11.62 -6.79
C THR A 15 6.21 11.93 -5.77
N THR A 16 5.82 12.42 -4.60
CA THR A 16 6.75 12.80 -3.52
C THR A 16 6.29 12.13 -2.22
N PRO A 17 6.67 10.86 -2.00
CA PRO A 17 6.39 10.18 -0.74
C PRO A 17 6.98 10.92 0.46
N VAL A 18 6.44 10.68 1.63
CA VAL A 18 7.00 11.19 2.89
C VAL A 18 7.58 10.03 3.69
N HIS A 19 8.83 10.16 4.10
CA HIS A 19 9.45 9.26 5.08
C HIS A 19 9.21 9.77 6.49
N LEU A 20 8.57 8.92 7.31
CA LEU A 20 8.42 9.13 8.75
C LEU A 20 9.55 8.36 9.43
N GLY A 21 10.45 9.08 10.11
CA GLY A 21 11.64 8.50 10.73
C GLY A 21 11.69 8.72 12.23
N LEU A 22 12.78 8.28 12.84
CA LEU A 22 13.06 8.46 14.26
C LEU A 22 13.04 9.94 14.66
N GLY A 23 12.68 10.21 15.93
CA GLY A 23 12.59 11.55 16.46
C GLY A 23 11.37 12.33 15.94
N SER A 24 10.32 11.63 15.52
CA SER A 24 9.08 12.21 14.98
C SER A 24 9.33 13.06 13.72
N THR A 25 10.31 12.68 12.91
CA THR A 25 10.62 13.38 11.67
C THR A 25 9.67 12.97 10.54
N ALA A 26 9.37 13.92 9.65
CA ALA A 26 8.65 13.68 8.41
C ALA A 26 9.41 14.41 7.28
N LYS A 27 9.95 13.66 6.33
CA LYS A 27 10.82 14.18 5.26
C LYS A 27 10.26 13.82 3.90
N PRO A 28 10.01 14.80 3.01
CA PRO A 28 9.71 14.52 1.61
C PRO A 28 10.86 13.76 0.95
N VAL A 29 10.53 12.76 0.13
CA VAL A 29 11.48 11.99 -0.66
C VAL A 29 11.46 12.55 -2.08
N GLU A 30 12.24 13.57 -2.31
CA GLU A 30 12.32 14.27 -3.60
C GLU A 30 12.91 13.35 -4.68
N GLY A 31 12.35 13.44 -5.90
CA GLY A 31 12.83 12.66 -7.05
C GLY A 31 12.57 11.15 -6.92
N PHE A 32 11.63 10.74 -6.10
CA PHE A 32 11.28 9.34 -5.93
C PHE A 32 10.75 8.74 -7.24
N THR A 33 11.28 7.56 -7.58
CA THR A 33 10.77 6.70 -8.65
C THR A 33 10.95 5.24 -8.23
N TRP A 34 10.30 4.32 -8.93
CA TRP A 34 10.47 2.88 -8.73
C TRP A 34 11.74 2.30 -9.37
N ASP A 35 12.62 3.17 -9.87
CA ASP A 35 13.93 2.75 -10.37
C ASP A 35 14.76 2.11 -9.24
N PRO A 36 15.37 0.94 -9.47
CA PRO A 36 16.16 0.24 -8.46
C PRO A 36 17.31 1.05 -7.86
N GLU A 37 17.89 2.00 -8.62
CA GLU A 37 18.95 2.86 -8.10
C GLU A 37 18.39 3.92 -7.14
N VAL A 38 17.23 4.50 -7.46
CA VAL A 38 16.55 5.46 -6.61
C VAL A 38 16.09 4.77 -5.32
N LEU A 39 15.54 3.56 -5.40
CA LEU A 39 15.11 2.78 -4.23
C LEU A 39 16.31 2.42 -3.32
N ARG A 40 17.46 2.05 -3.91
CA ARG A 40 18.68 1.80 -3.13
C ARG A 40 19.20 3.06 -2.44
N ALA A 41 19.21 4.19 -3.17
CA ALA A 41 19.62 5.47 -2.61
C ALA A 41 18.71 5.93 -1.46
N TYR A 42 17.38 5.79 -1.65
CA TYR A 42 16.39 6.05 -0.60
C TYR A 42 16.64 5.17 0.63
N SER A 43 16.74 3.85 0.45
CA SER A 43 16.97 2.90 1.53
C SER A 43 18.27 3.22 2.31
N ALA A 44 19.34 3.59 1.60
CA ALA A 44 20.59 3.99 2.24
C ALA A 44 20.44 5.29 3.05
N ALA A 45 19.70 6.28 2.52
CA ALA A 45 19.49 7.56 3.19
C ALA A 45 18.69 7.45 4.49
N VAL A 46 17.80 6.45 4.60
CA VAL A 46 16.94 6.23 5.77
C VAL A 46 17.37 5.03 6.64
N ALA A 47 18.50 4.43 6.34
CA ALA A 47 18.98 3.20 7.00
C ALA A 47 19.08 3.34 8.54
N ALA A 48 19.37 4.54 9.06
CA ALA A 48 19.45 4.79 10.50
C ALA A 48 18.09 4.66 11.22
N ASP A 49 16.99 4.81 10.50
CA ASP A 49 15.64 4.67 11.07
C ASP A 49 15.22 3.19 11.22
N GLY A 50 15.92 2.27 10.54
CA GLY A 50 15.72 0.82 10.66
C GLY A 50 14.27 0.40 10.49
N ALA A 51 13.81 -0.49 11.35
CA ALA A 51 12.44 -1.00 11.34
C ALA A 51 11.38 0.04 11.76
N GLU A 52 11.79 1.15 12.37
CA GLU A 52 10.87 2.22 12.79
C GLU A 52 10.47 3.17 11.64
N GLY A 53 11.26 3.18 10.57
CA GLY A 53 10.98 4.01 9.39
C GLY A 53 9.69 3.59 8.68
N ARG A 54 8.90 4.58 8.24
CA ARG A 54 7.65 4.39 7.48
C ARG A 54 7.65 5.26 6.25
N THR A 55 7.12 4.75 5.16
CA THR A 55 6.86 5.51 3.93
C THR A 55 5.38 5.77 3.79
N VAL A 56 5.01 7.03 3.56
CA VAL A 56 3.64 7.46 3.27
C VAL A 56 3.52 7.76 1.79
N MET A 57 2.64 7.04 1.09
CA MET A 57 2.41 7.20 -0.35
C MET A 57 0.92 7.16 -0.68
N VAL A 58 0.56 7.77 -1.82
CA VAL A 58 -0.76 7.63 -2.44
C VAL A 58 -0.61 6.92 -3.78
N PHE A 59 -1.51 5.98 -4.05
CA PHE A 59 -1.58 5.22 -5.29
C PHE A 59 -2.94 5.36 -5.92
N ASP A 60 -2.98 5.65 -7.22
CA ASP A 60 -4.17 5.51 -8.06
C ASP A 60 -4.05 4.26 -8.91
N GLY A 61 -5.16 3.59 -9.16
CA GLY A 61 -5.17 2.42 -10.01
C GLY A 61 -6.57 1.88 -10.24
N GLU A 62 -6.63 0.76 -10.93
CA GLU A 62 -7.84 -0.02 -11.17
C GLU A 62 -7.52 -1.48 -11.43
N GLY A 63 -8.49 -2.34 -11.17
CA GLY A 63 -8.38 -3.76 -11.43
C GLY A 63 -7.65 -4.55 -10.33
N PRO A 64 -7.45 -5.84 -10.59
CA PRO A 64 -6.86 -6.74 -9.61
C PRO A 64 -5.35 -6.56 -9.51
N GLY A 65 -4.83 -6.64 -8.28
CA GLY A 65 -3.39 -6.78 -8.03
C GLY A 65 -2.86 -8.10 -8.57
N ASP A 66 -1.70 -8.08 -9.19
CA ASP A 66 -1.02 -9.25 -9.77
C ASP A 66 0.13 -9.78 -8.89
N HIS A 67 0.56 -9.00 -7.91
CA HIS A 67 1.60 -9.34 -6.95
C HIS A 67 1.08 -9.24 -5.52
N GLU A 68 1.60 -10.09 -4.67
CA GLU A 68 1.45 -10.01 -3.22
C GLU A 68 2.70 -9.36 -2.63
N GLU A 69 2.51 -8.61 -1.55
CA GLU A 69 3.57 -7.97 -0.79
C GLU A 69 3.60 -8.48 0.65
N CYS A 70 4.79 -8.43 1.24
CA CYS A 70 5.00 -8.74 2.65
C CYS A 70 5.97 -7.73 3.25
N HIS A 71 5.62 -7.16 4.40
CA HIS A 71 6.44 -6.19 5.11
C HIS A 71 6.93 -6.79 6.44
N PRO A 72 8.11 -7.41 6.47
CA PRO A 72 8.58 -8.11 7.67
C PRO A 72 8.98 -7.16 8.81
N ALA A 73 9.30 -5.90 8.51
CA ALA A 73 9.78 -4.93 9.49
C ALA A 73 8.66 -4.31 10.35
N GLY A 74 7.40 -4.37 9.93
CA GLY A 74 6.31 -3.78 10.69
C GLY A 74 4.98 -3.81 9.95
N ASP A 75 3.94 -3.38 10.66
CA ASP A 75 2.58 -3.30 10.12
C ASP A 75 2.46 -2.23 9.05
N GLU A 76 1.56 -2.46 8.11
CA GLU A 76 1.17 -1.49 7.09
C GLU A 76 -0.27 -1.02 7.33
N LEU A 77 -0.51 0.28 7.25
CA LEU A 77 -1.85 0.86 7.21
C LEU A 77 -2.23 1.16 5.75
N VAL A 78 -3.34 0.60 5.30
CA VAL A 78 -3.95 0.92 4.00
C VAL A 78 -5.26 1.65 4.22
N VAL A 79 -5.41 2.82 3.60
CA VAL A 79 -6.60 3.68 3.67
C VAL A 79 -7.19 3.83 2.27
N CYS A 80 -8.47 3.55 2.09
CA CYS A 80 -9.17 3.89 0.86
C CYS A 80 -9.54 5.39 0.89
N LEU A 81 -9.04 6.17 -0.07
CA LEU A 81 -9.36 7.59 -0.22
C LEU A 81 -10.50 7.83 -1.22
N GLY A 82 -10.66 6.95 -2.19
CA GLY A 82 -11.69 7.04 -3.21
C GLY A 82 -11.91 5.71 -3.91
N GLY A 83 -13.09 5.50 -4.46
CA GLY A 83 -13.46 4.24 -5.07
C GLY A 83 -13.77 3.14 -4.04
N SER A 84 -13.44 1.90 -4.37
CA SER A 84 -13.59 0.74 -3.49
C SER A 84 -12.43 -0.21 -3.72
N VAL A 85 -11.88 -0.76 -2.65
CA VAL A 85 -10.77 -1.73 -2.72
C VAL A 85 -11.06 -2.93 -1.83
N THR A 86 -10.48 -4.08 -2.19
CA THR A 86 -10.49 -5.28 -1.36
C THR A 86 -9.06 -5.66 -1.04
N VAL A 87 -8.71 -5.66 0.23
CA VAL A 87 -7.42 -6.17 0.72
C VAL A 87 -7.59 -7.64 1.04
N THR A 88 -6.79 -8.49 0.38
CA THR A 88 -6.75 -9.92 0.66
C THR A 88 -5.46 -10.26 1.39
N ARG A 89 -5.55 -10.92 2.54
CA ARG A 89 -4.42 -11.38 3.35
C ARG A 89 -4.41 -12.90 3.43
N ASP A 90 -3.23 -13.47 3.53
CA ASP A 90 -3.05 -14.88 3.86
C ASP A 90 -2.69 -14.99 5.35
N THR A 91 -3.65 -15.39 6.16
CA THR A 91 -3.45 -15.64 7.58
C THR A 91 -3.43 -17.15 7.82
N ASP A 92 -2.24 -17.72 7.98
CA ASP A 92 -2.02 -19.16 8.21
C ASP A 92 -2.66 -20.06 7.13
N GLY A 93 -2.57 -19.66 5.86
CA GLY A 93 -3.13 -20.40 4.72
C GLY A 93 -4.64 -20.18 4.54
N VAL A 94 -5.24 -19.29 5.31
CA VAL A 94 -6.66 -18.91 5.18
C VAL A 94 -6.75 -17.49 4.63
N PRO A 95 -7.33 -17.30 3.42
CA PRO A 95 -7.51 -15.97 2.86
C PRO A 95 -8.57 -15.19 3.64
N GLU A 96 -8.18 -14.01 4.11
CA GLU A 96 -9.07 -13.02 4.71
C GLU A 96 -9.27 -11.86 3.71
N HIS A 97 -10.52 -11.44 3.51
CA HIS A 97 -10.87 -10.35 2.61
C HIS A 97 -11.48 -9.20 3.39
N VAL A 98 -10.90 -8.00 3.23
CA VAL A 98 -11.42 -6.77 3.85
C VAL A 98 -11.74 -5.78 2.74
N ARG A 99 -13.03 -5.45 2.57
CA ARG A 99 -13.47 -4.43 1.63
C ARG A 99 -13.47 -3.07 2.30
N LEU A 100 -12.92 -2.07 1.60
CA LEU A 100 -12.82 -0.69 2.07
C LEU A 100 -13.50 0.26 1.07
N GLY A 101 -14.33 1.14 1.59
CA GLY A 101 -14.82 2.34 0.93
C GLY A 101 -14.06 3.60 1.36
N PRO A 102 -14.38 4.78 0.80
CA PRO A 102 -13.70 6.03 1.11
C PRO A 102 -13.73 6.36 2.61
N GLY A 103 -12.54 6.62 3.19
CA GLY A 103 -12.35 6.90 4.61
C GLY A 103 -12.19 5.66 5.48
N GLU A 104 -12.35 4.45 4.94
CA GLU A 104 -12.12 3.22 5.66
C GLU A 104 -10.67 2.73 5.50
N ALA A 105 -10.20 2.00 6.50
CA ALA A 105 -8.82 1.54 6.56
C ALA A 105 -8.72 0.12 7.13
N THR A 106 -7.60 -0.55 6.83
CA THR A 106 -7.22 -1.81 7.46
C THR A 106 -5.72 -1.82 7.75
N VAL A 107 -5.32 -2.65 8.71
CA VAL A 107 -3.90 -2.88 9.04
C VAL A 107 -3.51 -4.26 8.55
N ASN A 108 -2.48 -4.34 7.72
CA ASN A 108 -1.81 -5.58 7.35
C ASN A 108 -0.70 -5.84 8.38
N PRO A 109 -0.76 -6.94 9.16
CA PRO A 109 0.25 -7.24 10.15
C PRO A 109 1.62 -7.53 9.53
N ALA A 110 2.67 -7.24 10.26
CA ALA A 110 4.04 -7.57 9.86
C ALA A 110 4.19 -9.04 9.48
N GLY A 111 4.87 -9.31 8.36
CA GLY A 111 5.13 -10.66 7.87
C GLY A 111 3.95 -11.37 7.22
N VAL A 112 2.80 -10.71 7.07
CA VAL A 112 1.60 -11.28 6.43
C VAL A 112 1.56 -10.89 4.96
N TRP A 113 1.50 -11.87 4.08
CA TRP A 113 1.33 -11.66 2.64
C TRP A 113 -0.07 -11.11 2.33
N HIS A 114 -0.12 -10.06 1.52
CA HIS A 114 -1.37 -9.40 1.14
C HIS A 114 -1.31 -8.85 -0.28
N VAL A 115 -2.50 -8.57 -0.82
CA VAL A 115 -2.69 -7.92 -2.13
C VAL A 115 -3.89 -6.98 -2.04
N VAL A 116 -3.83 -5.88 -2.79
CA VAL A 116 -4.93 -4.93 -2.93
C VAL A 116 -5.54 -5.06 -4.30
N ASP A 117 -6.83 -5.38 -4.34
CA ASP A 117 -7.66 -5.37 -5.54
C ASP A 117 -8.48 -4.07 -5.59
N MET A 118 -8.44 -3.35 -6.70
CA MET A 118 -9.23 -2.15 -6.91
C MET A 118 -10.48 -2.50 -7.72
N ASP A 119 -11.67 -2.24 -7.16
CA ASP A 119 -12.96 -2.57 -7.76
C ASP A 119 -13.40 -1.49 -8.78
N GLY A 120 -12.56 -1.19 -9.76
CA GLY A 120 -12.64 -0.04 -10.65
C GLY A 120 -11.63 1.04 -10.24
N PRO A 121 -11.71 2.26 -10.81
CA PRO A 121 -10.81 3.35 -10.44
C PRO A 121 -10.87 3.63 -8.94
N ALA A 122 -9.74 3.59 -8.27
CA ALA A 122 -9.62 3.80 -6.83
C ALA A 122 -8.32 4.49 -6.47
N THR A 123 -8.33 5.12 -5.29
CA THR A 123 -7.17 5.79 -4.70
C THR A 123 -6.97 5.27 -3.29
N ILE A 124 -5.76 4.85 -2.97
CA ILE A 124 -5.37 4.43 -1.62
C ILE A 124 -4.20 5.26 -1.10
N LEU A 125 -4.12 5.40 0.21
CA LEU A 125 -2.93 5.84 0.93
C LEU A 125 -2.39 4.66 1.71
N ALA A 126 -1.09 4.41 1.58
CA ALA A 126 -0.38 3.40 2.37
C ALA A 126 0.66 4.05 3.28
N ILE A 127 0.75 3.55 4.51
CA ILE A 127 1.83 3.84 5.45
C ILE A 127 2.53 2.53 5.74
N THR A 128 3.74 2.38 5.16
CA THR A 128 4.41 1.09 5.02
C THR A 128 5.74 1.07 5.76
N ALA A 129 6.00 0.01 6.53
CA ALA A 129 7.33 -0.33 7.03
C ALA A 129 8.14 -0.97 5.91
N GLY A 130 8.82 -0.16 5.08
CA GLY A 130 9.41 -0.61 3.82
C GLY A 130 10.69 -1.43 3.94
N LEU A 131 11.33 -1.49 5.12
CA LEU A 131 12.58 -2.24 5.29
C LEU A 131 12.36 -3.74 5.09
N GLY A 132 13.04 -4.31 4.08
CA GLY A 132 12.96 -5.73 3.77
C GLY A 132 11.65 -6.18 3.12
N THR A 133 10.87 -5.26 2.54
CA THR A 133 9.67 -5.61 1.78
C THR A 133 9.96 -6.67 0.72
N GLU A 134 9.13 -7.68 0.68
CA GLU A 134 9.19 -8.78 -0.27
C GLU A 134 7.99 -8.76 -1.22
N HIS A 135 8.21 -9.21 -2.44
CA HIS A 135 7.18 -9.32 -3.48
C HIS A 135 7.17 -10.72 -4.05
N ARG A 136 5.99 -11.24 -4.38
CA ARG A 136 5.81 -12.49 -5.13
C ARG A 136 4.63 -12.39 -6.08
N PRO A 137 4.59 -13.20 -7.17
CA PRO A 137 3.39 -13.35 -7.97
C PRO A 137 2.22 -13.80 -7.10
N ARG A 138 1.01 -13.30 -7.40
CA ARG A 138 -0.19 -13.67 -6.67
C ARG A 138 -0.43 -15.19 -6.72
N THR A 139 -0.62 -15.82 -5.55
CA THR A 139 -0.84 -17.26 -5.39
C THR A 139 -2.31 -17.62 -5.09
N GLY A 140 -3.11 -16.67 -4.59
CA GLY A 140 -4.50 -16.88 -4.20
C GLY A 140 -5.52 -16.57 -5.30
N THR A 141 -6.73 -17.12 -5.18
CA THR A 141 -7.86 -16.78 -6.05
C THR A 141 -8.37 -15.37 -5.77
N ARG A 142 -8.75 -14.64 -6.83
CA ARG A 142 -9.35 -13.32 -6.73
C ARG A 142 -10.75 -13.43 -6.13
N PRO A 143 -11.25 -12.43 -5.37
CA PRO A 143 -12.62 -12.42 -4.85
C PRO A 143 -13.69 -12.59 -5.93
N ALA A 144 -13.47 -12.04 -7.14
CA ALA A 144 -14.38 -12.14 -8.28
C ALA A 144 -14.45 -13.55 -8.89
N ASP A 145 -13.42 -14.39 -8.71
CA ASP A 145 -13.37 -15.76 -9.26
C ASP A 145 -14.27 -16.72 -8.48
N ARG A 146 -14.90 -16.27 -7.39
CA ARG A 146 -15.87 -17.05 -6.57
C ARG A 146 -17.33 -16.87 -6.99
N VAL A 147 -17.63 -16.16 -8.08
CA VAL A 147 -18.99 -16.13 -8.62
C VAL A 147 -19.28 -17.51 -9.19
N GLY A 148 -20.02 -18.29 -8.39
CA GLY A 148 -20.28 -19.71 -8.63
C GLY A 148 -20.79 -20.00 -10.01
N THR A 149 -20.25 -21.05 -10.58
CA THR A 149 -20.89 -21.79 -11.67
C THR A 149 -22.32 -22.11 -11.21
N PRO A 150 -23.38 -21.67 -11.92
CA PRO A 150 -24.73 -22.13 -11.60
C PRO A 150 -24.75 -23.64 -11.75
N GLY A 151 -25.11 -24.35 -10.68
CA GLY A 151 -25.34 -25.78 -10.74
C GLY A 151 -26.36 -26.10 -11.84
N PRO A 152 -26.32 -27.32 -12.40
CA PRO A 152 -27.25 -27.74 -13.45
C PRO A 152 -28.68 -27.56 -12.93
N ARG A 153 -29.50 -26.83 -13.70
CA ARG A 153 -30.93 -26.74 -13.42
C ARG A 153 -31.52 -28.15 -13.64
N GLU A 154 -31.99 -28.73 -12.56
CA GLU A 154 -32.91 -29.85 -12.68
C GLU A 154 -34.17 -29.33 -13.37
N THR A 155 -34.44 -29.88 -14.55
CA THR A 155 -35.71 -29.71 -15.25
C THR A 155 -36.71 -30.71 -14.68
N PRO A 156 -37.99 -30.34 -14.53
CA PRO A 156 -39.05 -31.22 -14.01
C PRO A 156 -39.43 -32.38 -14.93
#